data_f4998a653eea3bec0a02c3419f54bc87
#
_entry.id   f4998a653eea3bec0a02c3419f54bc87
#
_cell.length_a   1.000
_cell.length_b   1.000
_cell.length_c   1.000
_cell.angle_alpha   90.00
_cell.angle_beta   90.00
_cell.angle_gamma   90.00
#
_symmetry.space_group_name_H-M   'P 1'
#
loop_
_entity.id
_entity.type
_entity.pdbx_description
1 polymer ?
#
loop_
_entity_poly.entity_id
_entity_poly.type
_entity_poly.pdbx_seq_one_letter_code
_entity_poly.pdbx_strand_id
1 'polypeptide(L)'
;MGDNKNNVAIILYARFPSEMAYGNHVIQVANSFLQNNCSVSIYYPKTYNKKSIQESPENFYKTDRNIQFNCVKNFDVTSYKVYEIMPLVFQKLVYSLSTMFWSFKLRNSLEEHNIIWSTNPNILLFTKKSRKNLIYEKHGEAKYIQKLSINLLKRLKNITFVALTKKSFDELITKHENTIYLPNGVDTTLFKPKISKDDHLTVGYIGMLETYGVDKGVLNAVKMINSLLNVGLDFKISIIGGPEKKINEIVTFLRDNNIEESFMVSNYIDHKLVPNYMQNFDIGIVPYPKDKHIELYSSPLKIFELAACGIPILASNLKSHVELEELGLGIQIYDLENPDDFIIKLNELLLNEDLRNSLREKSLNNINKLDWTSRTKTILSSVRSSTG
;
A
#
# COMPACT_ATOMS: atom_id res chain seq x y z
N MET A 1 27.15 -19.20 20.86
CA MET A 1 25.86 -18.58 21.19
C MET A 1 24.98 -18.79 19.97
N GLY A 2 24.00 -19.68 20.05
CA GLY A 2 23.12 -19.95 18.91
C GLY A 2 22.36 -18.68 18.55
N ASP A 3 22.44 -18.27 17.29
CA ASP A 3 21.63 -17.19 16.74
C ASP A 3 20.16 -17.56 16.96
N ASN A 4 19.53 -16.93 17.95
CA ASN A 4 18.11 -17.12 18.22
C ASN A 4 17.34 -16.43 17.06
N LYS A 5 17.14 -17.18 15.96
CA LYS A 5 16.44 -16.72 14.77
C LYS A 5 15.03 -16.31 15.18
N ASN A 6 14.63 -15.06 14.87
CA ASN A 6 13.27 -14.62 15.13
C ASN A 6 12.27 -15.45 14.32
N ASN A 7 11.22 -15.91 14.96
CA ASN A 7 10.15 -16.67 14.33
C ASN A 7 8.86 -15.82 14.34
N VAL A 8 8.46 -15.35 13.16
CA VAL A 8 7.41 -14.34 12.97
C VAL A 8 6.12 -14.97 12.48
N ALA A 9 5.02 -14.75 13.19
CA ALA A 9 3.68 -15.03 12.71
C ALA A 9 3.05 -13.76 12.15
N ILE A 10 2.74 -13.74 10.86
CA ILE A 10 1.93 -12.71 10.22
C ILE A 10 0.49 -13.20 10.19
N ILE A 11 -0.41 -12.46 10.83
CA ILE A 11 -1.81 -12.89 10.99
C ILE A 11 -2.74 -11.89 10.33
N LEU A 12 -3.55 -12.37 9.39
CA LEU A 12 -4.57 -11.57 8.72
C LEU A 12 -5.94 -12.26 8.80
N TYR A 13 -7.00 -11.47 8.93
CA TYR A 13 -8.38 -11.94 8.85
C TYR A 13 -9.04 -11.33 7.63
N ALA A 14 -8.69 -11.86 6.47
CA ALA A 14 -9.17 -11.42 5.16
C ALA A 14 -9.07 -12.58 4.17
N ARG A 15 -9.73 -12.46 3.02
CA ARG A 15 -9.57 -13.39 1.90
C ARG A 15 -8.10 -13.43 1.46
N PHE A 16 -7.51 -14.62 1.41
CA PHE A 16 -6.14 -14.81 0.98
C PHE A 16 -5.98 -16.16 0.27
N PRO A 17 -5.36 -16.24 -0.92
CA PRO A 17 -4.74 -15.12 -1.64
C PRO A 17 -5.74 -14.07 -2.14
N SER A 18 -5.24 -12.90 -2.54
CA SER A 18 -6.07 -11.80 -3.00
C SER A 18 -5.33 -10.91 -4.00
N GLU A 19 -6.01 -10.51 -5.05
CA GLU A 19 -5.56 -9.52 -6.04
C GLU A 19 -5.52 -8.08 -5.49
N MET A 20 -6.08 -7.86 -4.31
CA MET A 20 -6.12 -6.54 -3.67
C MET A 20 -4.75 -6.16 -3.10
N ALA A 21 -4.48 -4.87 -2.98
CA ALA A 21 -3.21 -4.32 -2.52
C ALA A 21 -2.73 -4.88 -1.17
N TYR A 22 -3.65 -5.22 -0.25
CA TYR A 22 -3.27 -5.80 1.04
C TYR A 22 -2.63 -7.19 0.90
N GLY A 23 -3.00 -7.98 -0.12
CA GLY A 23 -2.38 -9.28 -0.36
C GLY A 23 -0.91 -9.14 -0.73
N ASN A 24 -0.59 -8.27 -1.69
CA ASN A 24 0.79 -7.96 -2.07
C ASN A 24 1.56 -7.34 -0.89
N HIS A 25 0.94 -6.43 -0.12
CA HIS A 25 1.58 -5.85 1.06
C HIS A 25 2.01 -6.92 2.08
N VAL A 26 1.15 -7.87 2.41
CA VAL A 26 1.47 -8.97 3.33
C VAL A 26 2.65 -9.81 2.83
N ILE A 27 2.70 -10.10 1.53
CA ILE A 27 3.83 -10.83 0.92
C ILE A 27 5.12 -10.01 0.99
N GLN A 28 5.09 -8.71 0.72
CA GLN A 28 6.28 -7.86 0.83
C GLN A 28 6.80 -7.79 2.27
N VAL A 29 5.89 -7.66 3.24
CA VAL A 29 6.25 -7.73 4.67
C VAL A 29 6.87 -9.09 5.02
N ALA A 30 6.28 -10.19 4.55
CA ALA A 30 6.83 -11.54 4.78
C ALA A 30 8.23 -11.71 4.20
N ASN A 31 8.42 -11.32 2.93
CA ASN A 31 9.72 -11.37 2.26
C ASN A 31 10.77 -10.53 2.99
N SER A 32 10.39 -9.34 3.47
CA SER A 32 11.30 -8.46 4.18
C SER A 32 11.75 -9.01 5.54
N PHE A 33 10.88 -9.74 6.25
CA PHE A 33 11.27 -10.49 7.45
C PHE A 33 12.24 -11.64 7.11
N LEU A 34 11.99 -12.38 6.02
CA LEU A 34 12.91 -13.42 5.55
C LEU A 34 14.30 -12.86 5.23
N GLN A 35 14.37 -11.72 4.52
CA GLN A 35 15.61 -11.02 4.19
C GLN A 35 16.35 -10.50 5.44
N ASN A 36 15.65 -10.30 6.55
CA ASN A 36 16.23 -9.98 7.85
C ASN A 36 16.49 -11.24 8.73
N ASN A 37 16.70 -12.40 8.11
CA ASN A 37 17.01 -13.66 8.78
C ASN A 37 15.95 -14.15 9.78
N CYS A 38 14.67 -13.81 9.59
CA CYS A 38 13.55 -14.37 10.35
C CYS A 38 13.00 -15.62 9.67
N SER A 39 12.36 -16.51 10.44
CA SER A 39 11.42 -17.51 9.89
C SER A 39 10.03 -16.90 9.86
N VAL A 40 9.24 -17.17 8.81
CA VAL A 40 7.95 -16.52 8.61
C VAL A 40 6.85 -17.52 8.35
N SER A 41 5.75 -17.39 9.11
CA SER A 41 4.51 -18.12 8.89
C SER A 41 3.35 -17.12 8.72
N ILE A 42 2.55 -17.29 7.67
CA ILE A 42 1.35 -16.50 7.43
C ILE A 42 0.12 -17.33 7.83
N TYR A 43 -0.73 -16.75 8.71
CA TYR A 43 -1.99 -17.36 9.15
C TYR A 43 -3.17 -16.57 8.59
N TYR A 44 -4.08 -17.26 7.91
CA TYR A 44 -5.26 -16.65 7.29
C TYR A 44 -6.49 -17.56 7.39
N PRO A 45 -7.72 -17.01 7.39
CA PRO A 45 -8.93 -17.79 7.50
C PRO A 45 -9.27 -18.48 6.19
N LYS A 46 -9.83 -19.68 6.25
CA LYS A 46 -10.47 -20.31 5.09
C LYS A 46 -11.73 -19.52 4.74
N THR A 47 -11.80 -19.00 3.51
CA THR A 47 -12.97 -18.27 3.01
C THR A 47 -13.74 -19.12 2.00
N TYR A 48 -15.07 -19.02 1.99
CA TYR A 48 -15.98 -19.81 1.17
C TYR A 48 -16.82 -18.97 0.20
N ASN A 49 -16.57 -17.65 0.15
CA ASN A 49 -17.33 -16.77 -0.74
C ASN A 49 -16.93 -16.97 -2.23
N LYS A 50 -17.83 -16.56 -3.16
CA LYS A 50 -17.64 -16.70 -4.61
C LYS A 50 -16.40 -15.98 -5.17
N LYS A 51 -15.83 -15.02 -4.41
CA LYS A 51 -14.63 -14.27 -4.78
C LYS A 51 -13.34 -14.93 -4.30
N SER A 52 -13.42 -16.12 -3.65
CA SER A 52 -12.23 -16.83 -3.16
C SER A 52 -11.41 -17.36 -4.35
N ILE A 53 -10.13 -17.08 -4.33
CA ILE A 53 -9.16 -17.62 -5.29
C ILE A 53 -8.85 -19.05 -4.87
N GLN A 54 -8.94 -20.00 -5.82
CA GLN A 54 -8.72 -21.43 -5.54
C GLN A 54 -7.24 -21.82 -5.62
N GLU A 55 -6.42 -20.99 -6.23
CA GLU A 55 -4.98 -21.20 -6.31
C GLU A 55 -4.32 -21.06 -4.94
N SER A 56 -3.26 -21.82 -4.68
CA SER A 56 -2.50 -21.69 -3.43
C SER A 56 -1.78 -20.33 -3.38
N PRO A 57 -1.57 -19.75 -2.18
CA PRO A 57 -0.84 -18.48 -2.07
C PRO A 57 0.56 -18.52 -2.69
N GLU A 58 1.26 -19.66 -2.56
CA GLU A 58 2.59 -19.87 -3.12
C GLU A 58 2.58 -19.68 -4.65
N ASN A 59 1.60 -20.29 -5.32
CA ASN A 59 1.47 -20.23 -6.78
C ASN A 59 0.98 -18.85 -7.22
N PHE A 60 -0.07 -18.35 -6.57
CA PHE A 60 -0.67 -17.05 -6.91
C PHE A 60 0.33 -15.89 -6.84
N TYR A 61 1.09 -15.80 -5.74
CA TYR A 61 2.08 -14.74 -5.58
C TYR A 61 3.45 -15.13 -6.15
N LYS A 62 3.65 -16.39 -6.58
CA LYS A 62 4.94 -16.93 -7.06
C LYS A 62 6.06 -16.60 -6.07
N THR A 63 5.79 -16.79 -4.77
CA THR A 63 6.72 -16.46 -3.69
C THR A 63 7.82 -17.49 -3.55
N ASP A 64 8.89 -17.09 -2.85
CA ASP A 64 9.92 -18.01 -2.41
C ASP A 64 9.31 -19.08 -1.46
N ARG A 65 9.82 -20.33 -1.54
CA ARG A 65 9.30 -21.48 -0.78
C ARG A 65 9.54 -21.40 0.74
N ASN A 66 10.20 -20.32 1.20
CA ASN A 66 10.54 -20.15 2.62
C ASN A 66 9.42 -19.54 3.48
N ILE A 67 8.28 -19.17 2.91
CA ILE A 67 7.10 -18.72 3.67
C ILE A 67 6.19 -19.90 3.95
N GLN A 68 5.83 -20.12 5.22
CA GLN A 68 4.84 -21.13 5.60
C GLN A 68 3.43 -20.53 5.56
N PHE A 69 2.55 -21.08 4.73
CA PHE A 69 1.17 -20.65 4.60
C PHE A 69 0.22 -21.54 5.39
N ASN A 70 -0.48 -20.99 6.37
CA ASN A 70 -1.37 -21.70 7.28
C ASN A 70 -2.83 -21.24 7.09
N CYS A 71 -3.58 -22.00 6.30
CA CYS A 71 -5.02 -21.78 6.12
C CYS A 71 -5.79 -22.38 7.30
N VAL A 72 -6.40 -21.56 8.14
CA VAL A 72 -7.07 -22.02 9.37
C VAL A 72 -8.58 -22.00 9.20
N LYS A 73 -9.25 -23.10 9.57
CA LYS A 73 -10.71 -23.21 9.51
C LYS A 73 -11.39 -22.08 10.26
N ASN A 74 -12.34 -21.43 9.59
CA ASN A 74 -13.10 -20.31 10.08
C ASN A 74 -14.60 -20.53 9.85
N PHE A 75 -15.42 -19.91 10.69
CA PHE A 75 -16.81 -19.68 10.38
C PHE A 75 -16.88 -18.39 9.53
N ASP A 76 -16.89 -18.56 8.21
CA ASP A 76 -16.90 -17.44 7.27
C ASP A 76 -18.27 -16.76 7.23
N VAL A 77 -18.47 -15.79 8.12
CA VAL A 77 -19.73 -15.02 8.21
C VAL A 77 -20.05 -14.29 6.92
N THR A 78 -19.03 -13.96 6.10
CA THR A 78 -19.20 -13.21 4.85
C THR A 78 -19.75 -14.07 3.71
N SER A 79 -19.77 -15.39 3.85
CA SER A 79 -20.32 -16.33 2.86
C SER A 79 -21.86 -16.44 2.91
N TYR A 80 -22.49 -15.92 3.96
CA TYR A 80 -23.94 -16.04 4.15
C TYR A 80 -24.68 -14.83 3.57
N LYS A 81 -25.75 -15.08 2.80
CA LYS A 81 -26.62 -14.02 2.23
C LYS A 81 -27.17 -13.06 3.31
N VAL A 82 -27.49 -13.60 4.50
CA VAL A 82 -27.98 -12.80 5.64
C VAL A 82 -26.97 -11.72 6.04
N TYR A 83 -25.65 -12.00 5.94
CA TYR A 83 -24.63 -11.01 6.23
C TYR A 83 -24.69 -9.81 5.26
N GLU A 84 -24.91 -10.07 3.96
CA GLU A 84 -24.97 -9.03 2.92
C GLU A 84 -26.16 -8.06 3.10
N ILE A 85 -27.30 -8.57 3.64
CA ILE A 85 -28.53 -7.78 3.85
C ILE A 85 -28.57 -7.10 5.23
N MET A 86 -27.63 -7.43 6.14
CA MET A 86 -27.57 -6.77 7.44
C MET A 86 -27.19 -5.30 7.32
N PRO A 87 -27.71 -4.41 8.21
CA PRO A 87 -27.20 -3.05 8.33
C PRO A 87 -25.68 -3.03 8.58
N LEU A 88 -24.95 -2.10 7.98
CA LEU A 88 -23.48 -2.01 8.04
C LEU A 88 -22.90 -2.06 9.46
N VAL A 89 -23.60 -1.52 10.44
CA VAL A 89 -23.18 -1.54 11.85
C VAL A 89 -23.12 -2.98 12.38
N PHE A 90 -24.16 -3.77 12.09
CA PHE A 90 -24.22 -5.19 12.49
C PHE A 90 -23.20 -6.04 11.72
N GLN A 91 -23.01 -5.80 10.41
CA GLN A 91 -21.97 -6.47 9.64
C GLN A 91 -20.59 -6.29 10.30
N LYS A 92 -20.25 -5.04 10.68
CA LYS A 92 -18.98 -4.73 11.34
C LYS A 92 -18.83 -5.39 12.70
N LEU A 93 -19.92 -5.46 13.48
CA LEU A 93 -19.93 -6.13 14.78
C LEU A 93 -19.71 -7.63 14.63
N VAL A 94 -20.49 -8.29 13.76
CA VAL A 94 -20.38 -9.73 13.49
C VAL A 94 -18.99 -10.08 12.96
N TYR A 95 -18.46 -9.30 12.02
CA TYR A 95 -17.10 -9.47 11.51
C TYR A 95 -16.05 -9.34 12.61
N SER A 96 -16.19 -8.34 13.49
CA SER A 96 -15.26 -8.15 14.62
C SER A 96 -15.31 -9.32 15.60
N LEU A 97 -16.49 -9.80 15.97
CA LEU A 97 -16.67 -10.96 16.84
C LEU A 97 -16.08 -12.23 16.21
N SER A 98 -16.36 -12.47 14.92
CA SER A 98 -15.80 -13.61 14.19
C SER A 98 -14.26 -13.56 14.17
N THR A 99 -13.68 -12.39 13.94
CA THR A 99 -12.22 -12.16 14.01
C THR A 99 -11.67 -12.53 15.40
N MET A 100 -12.34 -12.09 16.46
CA MET A 100 -11.91 -12.35 17.85
C MET A 100 -11.93 -13.83 18.18
N PHE A 101 -13.02 -14.55 17.87
CA PHE A 101 -13.13 -15.98 18.07
C PHE A 101 -12.08 -16.77 17.29
N TRP A 102 -11.88 -16.44 16.04
CA TRP A 102 -10.87 -17.07 15.20
C TRP A 102 -9.45 -16.84 15.75
N SER A 103 -9.15 -15.62 16.15
CA SER A 103 -7.85 -15.27 16.74
C SER A 103 -7.58 -16.04 18.04
N PHE A 104 -8.60 -16.23 18.85
CA PHE A 104 -8.46 -17.03 20.08
C PHE A 104 -8.08 -18.49 19.79
N LYS A 105 -8.66 -19.10 18.73
CA LYS A 105 -8.31 -20.47 18.30
C LYS A 105 -6.85 -20.59 17.85
N LEU A 106 -6.25 -19.54 17.30
CA LEU A 106 -4.87 -19.54 16.83
C LEU A 106 -3.83 -19.61 17.96
N ARG A 107 -4.19 -19.33 19.22
CA ARG A 107 -3.23 -19.15 20.32
C ARG A 107 -2.26 -20.30 20.47
N ASN A 108 -2.72 -21.54 20.32
CA ASN A 108 -1.87 -22.73 20.47
C ASN A 108 -0.95 -22.91 19.25
N SER A 109 -1.44 -22.62 18.04
CA SER A 109 -0.63 -22.70 16.81
C SER A 109 0.48 -21.64 16.74
N LEU A 110 0.47 -20.67 17.64
CA LEU A 110 1.45 -19.58 17.69
C LEU A 110 2.55 -19.81 18.71
N GLU A 111 2.61 -20.95 19.39
CA GLU A 111 3.54 -21.18 20.53
C GLU A 111 5.01 -21.04 20.15
N GLU A 112 5.39 -21.49 18.98
CA GLU A 112 6.77 -21.45 18.47
C GLU A 112 7.22 -20.07 17.97
N HIS A 113 6.28 -19.12 17.81
CA HIS A 113 6.59 -17.78 17.31
C HIS A 113 6.92 -16.83 18.46
N ASN A 114 7.97 -16.03 18.31
CA ASN A 114 8.35 -15.02 19.29
C ASN A 114 7.87 -13.59 18.90
N ILE A 115 7.49 -13.39 17.64
CA ILE A 115 6.92 -12.13 17.12
C ILE A 115 5.57 -12.43 16.46
N ILE A 116 4.56 -11.59 16.75
CA ILE A 116 3.24 -11.63 16.10
C ILE A 116 2.99 -10.26 15.46
N TRP A 117 2.83 -10.24 14.13
CA TRP A 117 2.51 -9.05 13.35
C TRP A 117 1.09 -9.10 12.82
N SER A 118 0.38 -7.99 12.89
CA SER A 118 -0.94 -7.84 12.26
C SER A 118 -1.32 -6.37 12.03
N THR A 119 -2.14 -6.12 11.00
CA THR A 119 -2.81 -4.82 10.78
C THR A 119 -4.15 -4.71 11.51
N ASN A 120 -4.61 -5.77 12.17
CA ASN A 120 -5.86 -5.79 12.90
C ASN A 120 -5.61 -5.89 14.43
N PRO A 121 -5.97 -4.83 15.21
CA PRO A 121 -5.67 -4.81 16.64
C PRO A 121 -6.47 -5.85 17.44
N ASN A 122 -7.65 -6.27 16.94
CA ASN A 122 -8.43 -7.32 17.59
C ASN A 122 -7.67 -8.66 17.57
N ILE A 123 -7.01 -8.98 16.46
CA ILE A 123 -6.17 -10.19 16.34
C ILE A 123 -5.11 -10.20 17.42
N LEU A 124 -4.32 -9.14 17.53
CA LEU A 124 -3.23 -9.04 18.49
C LEU A 124 -3.71 -9.14 19.94
N LEU A 125 -4.85 -8.53 20.25
CA LEU A 125 -5.42 -8.58 21.59
C LEU A 125 -5.80 -10.02 22.00
N PHE A 126 -6.34 -10.82 21.07
CA PHE A 126 -6.83 -12.17 21.36
C PHE A 126 -5.77 -13.28 21.15
N THR A 127 -4.68 -12.97 20.42
CA THR A 127 -3.54 -13.91 20.25
C THR A 127 -2.42 -13.68 21.25
N LYS A 128 -2.43 -12.57 22.01
CA LYS A 128 -1.36 -12.21 22.95
C LYS A 128 -1.07 -13.30 23.97
N LYS A 129 0.20 -13.59 24.19
CA LYS A 129 0.74 -14.34 25.34
C LYS A 129 1.87 -13.49 25.95
N SER A 130 2.12 -13.62 27.24
CA SER A 130 2.98 -12.73 28.05
C SER A 130 4.43 -12.59 27.58
N ARG A 131 4.94 -13.53 26.79
CA ARG A 131 6.35 -13.58 26.34
C ARG A 131 6.55 -13.30 24.85
N LYS A 132 5.51 -12.86 24.11
CA LYS A 132 5.60 -12.62 22.67
C LYS A 132 5.62 -11.14 22.38
N ASN A 133 6.50 -10.72 21.47
CA ASN A 133 6.49 -9.36 20.96
C ASN A 133 5.37 -9.19 19.94
N LEU A 134 4.61 -8.13 20.07
CA LEU A 134 3.50 -7.80 19.19
C LEU A 134 3.89 -6.62 18.30
N ILE A 135 3.55 -6.67 17.02
CA ILE A 135 3.69 -5.56 16.09
C ILE A 135 2.31 -5.26 15.52
N TYR A 136 1.81 -4.07 15.81
CA TYR A 136 0.58 -3.55 15.22
C TYR A 136 0.90 -2.50 14.16
N GLU A 137 0.56 -2.77 12.91
CA GLU A 137 0.72 -1.82 11.82
C GLU A 137 -0.62 -1.18 11.47
N LYS A 138 -0.72 0.15 11.62
CA LYS A 138 -1.98 0.87 11.49
C LYS A 138 -2.21 1.36 10.05
N HIS A 139 -3.19 0.76 9.36
CA HIS A 139 -3.54 1.04 7.96
C HIS A 139 -4.78 1.91 7.75
N GLY A 140 -5.35 2.49 8.79
CA GLY A 140 -6.54 3.30 8.60
C GLY A 140 -7.12 3.85 9.89
N GLU A 141 -8.26 4.53 9.77
CA GLU A 141 -9.01 5.01 10.94
C GLU A 141 -9.57 3.83 11.74
N ALA A 142 -9.13 3.72 12.99
CA ALA A 142 -9.71 2.73 13.90
C ALA A 142 -11.14 3.13 14.31
N LYS A 143 -12.10 2.19 14.25
CA LYS A 143 -13.49 2.42 14.60
C LYS A 143 -13.90 1.57 15.82
N TYR A 144 -14.74 2.14 16.69
CA TYR A 144 -15.37 1.48 17.83
C TYR A 144 -14.51 0.40 18.53
N ILE A 145 -14.78 -0.89 18.24
CA ILE A 145 -14.09 -2.03 18.85
C ILE A 145 -12.58 -1.98 18.62
N GLN A 146 -12.12 -1.55 17.45
CA GLN A 146 -10.69 -1.42 17.18
C GLN A 146 -10.03 -0.35 18.06
N LYS A 147 -10.72 0.79 18.32
CA LYS A 147 -10.23 1.82 19.27
C LYS A 147 -10.07 1.25 20.67
N LEU A 148 -11.06 0.45 21.12
CA LEU A 148 -10.99 -0.23 22.41
C LEU A 148 -9.81 -1.21 22.45
N SER A 149 -9.64 -2.03 21.42
CA SER A 149 -8.53 -2.98 21.32
C SER A 149 -7.16 -2.27 21.31
N ILE A 150 -7.01 -1.18 20.58
CA ILE A 150 -5.79 -0.37 20.58
C ILE A 150 -5.52 0.19 21.99
N ASN A 151 -6.52 0.72 22.69
CA ASN A 151 -6.37 1.24 24.03
C ASN A 151 -5.96 0.17 25.06
N LEU A 152 -6.42 -1.07 24.88
CA LEU A 152 -6.00 -2.20 25.70
C LEU A 152 -4.58 -2.66 25.33
N LEU A 153 -4.23 -2.68 24.04
CA LEU A 153 -2.88 -3.00 23.57
C LEU A 153 -1.84 -1.96 24.05
N LYS A 154 -2.19 -0.68 24.09
CA LYS A 154 -1.33 0.38 24.62
C LYS A 154 -0.92 0.20 26.09
N ARG A 155 -1.52 -0.72 26.83
CA ARG A 155 -1.13 -1.08 28.20
C ARG A 155 -0.05 -2.15 28.25
N LEU A 156 0.30 -2.76 27.12
CA LEU A 156 1.31 -3.81 27.04
C LEU A 156 2.69 -3.20 26.80
N LYS A 157 3.70 -3.70 27.52
CA LYS A 157 5.11 -3.28 27.31
C LYS A 157 5.76 -3.92 26.08
N ASN A 158 5.27 -5.10 25.67
CA ASN A 158 5.83 -5.91 24.60
C ASN A 158 5.12 -5.69 23.23
N ILE A 159 4.66 -4.48 22.96
CA ILE A 159 4.05 -4.11 21.67
C ILE A 159 4.80 -2.94 21.03
N THR A 160 5.01 -3.05 19.73
CA THR A 160 5.48 -1.97 18.87
C THR A 160 4.33 -1.53 17.96
N PHE A 161 4.03 -0.24 17.97
CA PHE A 161 3.07 0.36 17.05
C PHE A 161 3.81 0.95 15.86
N VAL A 162 3.40 0.57 14.65
CA VAL A 162 3.90 1.11 13.39
C VAL A 162 2.82 1.97 12.75
N ALA A 163 3.11 3.24 12.56
CA ALA A 163 2.20 4.22 11.95
C ALA A 163 2.66 4.56 10.54
N LEU A 164 1.79 4.38 9.55
CA LEU A 164 2.10 4.64 8.15
C LEU A 164 2.05 6.13 7.77
N THR A 165 1.38 6.97 8.57
CA THR A 165 1.21 8.41 8.35
C THR A 165 1.43 9.17 9.64
N LYS A 166 1.77 10.45 9.56
CA LYS A 166 1.90 11.34 10.74
C LYS A 166 0.61 11.36 11.57
N LYS A 167 -0.56 11.40 10.89
CA LYS A 167 -1.86 11.33 11.57
C LYS A 167 -2.02 10.04 12.38
N SER A 168 -1.63 8.90 11.84
CA SER A 168 -1.65 7.62 12.56
C SER A 168 -0.66 7.59 13.73
N PHE A 169 0.50 8.21 13.55
CA PHE A 169 1.52 8.34 14.59
C PHE A 169 1.02 9.17 15.78
N ASP A 170 0.45 10.35 15.52
CA ASP A 170 -0.10 11.23 16.56
C ASP A 170 -1.21 10.54 17.37
N GLU A 171 -2.06 9.74 16.73
CA GLU A 171 -3.11 8.97 17.40
C GLU A 171 -2.56 7.83 18.28
N LEU A 172 -1.39 7.31 17.98
CA LEU A 172 -0.81 6.17 18.68
C LEU A 172 0.14 6.61 19.79
N ILE A 173 1.02 7.59 19.55
CA ILE A 173 2.11 7.97 20.45
C ILE A 173 1.61 8.60 21.76
N THR A 174 0.46 9.25 21.76
CA THR A 174 -0.09 9.97 22.94
C THR A 174 -0.21 9.13 24.21
N LYS A 175 -0.13 7.79 24.11
CA LYS A 175 -0.25 6.87 25.26
C LYS A 175 0.70 5.68 25.19
N HIS A 176 1.66 5.67 24.27
CA HIS A 176 2.58 4.54 24.13
C HIS A 176 3.88 4.97 23.44
N GLU A 177 4.99 4.96 24.20
CA GLU A 177 6.30 5.44 23.74
C GLU A 177 6.90 4.58 22.60
N ASN A 178 6.64 3.26 22.60
CA ASN A 178 7.12 2.37 21.54
C ASN A 178 6.23 2.45 20.29
N THR A 179 6.14 3.65 19.73
CA THR A 179 5.43 3.97 18.47
C THR A 179 6.43 4.54 17.49
N ILE A 180 6.48 3.97 16.28
CA ILE A 180 7.36 4.44 15.21
C ILE A 180 6.53 4.97 14.03
N TYR A 181 6.94 6.10 13.47
CA TYR A 181 6.45 6.57 12.18
C TYR A 181 7.27 5.93 11.07
N LEU A 182 6.63 5.12 10.26
CA LEU A 182 7.29 4.37 9.21
C LEU A 182 6.29 4.07 8.08
N PRO A 183 6.33 4.83 6.99
CA PRO A 183 5.42 4.64 5.86
C PRO A 183 5.64 3.29 5.18
N ASN A 184 4.86 3.00 4.14
CA ASN A 184 5.07 1.81 3.31
C ASN A 184 6.47 1.83 2.68
N GLY A 185 6.89 0.67 2.20
CA GLY A 185 8.16 0.50 1.50
C GLY A 185 7.96 0.14 0.03
N VAL A 186 9.08 -0.06 -0.64
CA VAL A 186 9.16 -0.56 -2.00
C VAL A 186 10.24 -1.64 -2.10
N ASP A 187 10.11 -2.53 -3.05
CA ASP A 187 11.18 -3.48 -3.41
C ASP A 187 12.11 -2.81 -4.42
N THR A 188 13.23 -2.26 -3.93
CA THR A 188 14.25 -1.59 -4.77
C THR A 188 15.04 -2.57 -5.64
N THR A 189 14.89 -3.87 -5.46
CA THR A 189 15.47 -4.88 -6.37
C THR A 189 14.59 -5.11 -7.58
N LEU A 190 13.28 -4.91 -7.45
CA LEU A 190 12.29 -5.05 -8.52
C LEU A 190 12.07 -3.72 -9.26
N PHE A 191 11.86 -2.63 -8.52
CA PHE A 191 11.67 -1.28 -9.07
C PHE A 191 13.03 -0.57 -9.18
N LYS A 192 13.52 -0.38 -10.40
CA LYS A 192 14.82 0.22 -10.69
C LYS A 192 14.71 1.28 -11.78
N PRO A 193 15.57 2.29 -11.77
CA PRO A 193 15.63 3.28 -12.84
C PRO A 193 15.92 2.65 -14.20
N LYS A 194 15.30 3.16 -15.26
CA LYS A 194 15.66 2.86 -16.64
C LYS A 194 16.98 3.55 -16.98
N ILE A 195 17.79 2.88 -17.78
CA ILE A 195 19.12 3.37 -18.20
C ILE A 195 19.03 4.16 -19.52
N SER A 196 18.07 3.82 -20.40
CA SER A 196 17.89 4.49 -21.71
C SER A 196 16.76 5.52 -21.66
N LYS A 197 16.94 6.64 -22.38
CA LYS A 197 15.86 7.62 -22.65
C LYS A 197 15.23 7.28 -23.99
N ASP A 198 13.90 7.46 -24.08
CA ASP A 198 13.16 7.43 -25.34
C ASP A 198 13.13 8.85 -25.94
N ASP A 199 12.88 8.94 -27.25
CA ASP A 199 12.88 10.24 -27.98
C ASP A 199 11.71 11.16 -27.59
N HIS A 200 10.61 10.59 -27.00
CA HIS A 200 9.42 11.32 -26.58
C HIS A 200 9.16 11.16 -25.08
N LEU A 201 8.81 12.28 -24.43
CA LEU A 201 8.39 12.25 -23.02
C LEU A 201 7.07 11.51 -22.84
N THR A 202 7.00 10.68 -21.81
CA THR A 202 5.78 9.93 -21.44
C THR A 202 5.29 10.29 -20.05
N VAL A 203 4.07 10.79 -19.96
CA VAL A 203 3.35 10.98 -18.68
C VAL A 203 2.58 9.71 -18.36
N GLY A 204 2.85 9.09 -17.21
CA GLY A 204 2.33 7.77 -16.88
C GLY A 204 1.47 7.71 -15.61
N TYR A 205 0.42 6.90 -15.67
CA TYR A 205 -0.32 6.40 -14.52
C TYR A 205 -0.43 4.88 -14.59
N ILE A 206 -0.17 4.18 -13.49
CA ILE A 206 -0.34 2.73 -13.41
C ILE A 206 -0.98 2.34 -12.08
N GLY A 207 -2.11 1.62 -12.11
CA GLY A 207 -2.80 1.09 -10.94
C GLY A 207 -4.30 1.17 -10.99
N MET A 208 -4.97 0.85 -9.88
CA MET A 208 -6.42 0.92 -9.79
C MET A 208 -6.90 2.37 -9.95
N LEU A 209 -7.89 2.59 -10.84
CA LEU A 209 -8.53 3.88 -11.06
C LEU A 209 -9.64 4.15 -10.03
N GLU A 210 -10.10 3.10 -9.36
CA GLU A 210 -11.07 3.16 -8.29
C GLU A 210 -10.73 2.11 -7.22
N THR A 211 -10.90 2.44 -5.95
CA THR A 211 -10.72 1.50 -4.84
C THR A 211 -11.81 1.71 -3.80
N TYR A 212 -12.59 0.66 -3.48
CA TYR A 212 -13.71 0.72 -2.53
C TYR A 212 -14.73 1.83 -2.84
N GLY A 213 -15.02 2.06 -4.12
CA GLY A 213 -15.93 3.11 -4.57
C GLY A 213 -15.34 4.53 -4.58
N VAL A 214 -14.06 4.70 -4.25
CA VAL A 214 -13.37 5.99 -4.32
C VAL A 214 -12.59 6.06 -5.63
N ASP A 215 -12.99 6.97 -6.51
CA ASP A 215 -12.29 7.30 -7.77
C ASP A 215 -10.89 7.87 -7.46
N LYS A 216 -9.90 7.61 -8.30
CA LYS A 216 -8.52 8.07 -8.13
C LYS A 216 -8.19 9.35 -8.92
N GLY A 217 -9.18 10.00 -9.51
CA GLY A 217 -9.02 11.28 -10.20
C GLY A 217 -8.36 11.20 -11.58
N VAL A 218 -8.11 9.99 -12.11
CA VAL A 218 -7.34 9.81 -13.35
C VAL A 218 -8.07 10.39 -14.56
N LEU A 219 -9.39 10.20 -14.68
CA LEU A 219 -10.16 10.81 -15.78
C LEU A 219 -10.12 12.34 -15.72
N ASN A 220 -10.14 12.93 -14.53
CA ASN A 220 -10.00 14.38 -14.39
C ASN A 220 -8.60 14.84 -14.80
N ALA A 221 -7.54 14.11 -14.45
CA ALA A 221 -6.19 14.40 -14.92
C ALA A 221 -6.11 14.33 -16.46
N VAL A 222 -6.71 13.31 -17.09
CA VAL A 222 -6.78 13.19 -18.57
C VAL A 222 -7.47 14.41 -19.19
N LYS A 223 -8.57 14.88 -18.60
CA LYS A 223 -9.27 16.10 -19.07
C LYS A 223 -8.38 17.35 -18.98
N MET A 224 -7.62 17.49 -17.91
CA MET A 224 -6.65 18.59 -17.75
C MET A 224 -5.48 18.48 -18.74
N ILE A 225 -4.96 17.27 -18.97
CA ILE A 225 -3.88 17.00 -19.92
C ILE A 225 -4.30 17.36 -21.36
N ASN A 226 -5.56 17.12 -21.71
CA ASN A 226 -6.09 17.49 -23.04
C ASN A 226 -5.87 18.99 -23.38
N SER A 227 -5.91 19.88 -22.40
CA SER A 227 -5.65 21.29 -22.64
C SER A 227 -4.21 21.58 -23.05
N LEU A 228 -3.23 20.80 -22.57
CA LEU A 228 -1.82 20.91 -22.96
C LEU A 228 -1.57 20.36 -24.38
N LEU A 229 -2.23 19.28 -24.76
CA LEU A 229 -2.15 18.74 -26.11
C LEU A 229 -2.72 19.74 -27.13
N ASN A 230 -3.81 20.43 -26.79
CA ASN A 230 -4.43 21.44 -27.65
C ASN A 230 -3.55 22.68 -27.92
N VAL A 231 -2.55 22.95 -27.06
CA VAL A 231 -1.57 24.03 -27.32
C VAL A 231 -0.30 23.52 -28.03
N GLY A 232 -0.32 22.28 -28.53
CA GLY A 232 0.72 21.75 -29.43
C GLY A 232 1.95 21.17 -28.72
N LEU A 233 1.87 20.83 -27.43
CA LEU A 233 2.96 20.10 -26.76
C LEU A 233 2.99 18.64 -27.22
N ASP A 234 4.16 18.16 -27.60
CA ASP A 234 4.40 16.79 -28.07
C ASP A 234 4.88 15.92 -26.90
N PHE A 235 4.01 15.05 -26.39
CA PHE A 235 4.30 14.04 -25.39
C PHE A 235 3.27 12.91 -25.45
N LYS A 236 3.62 11.76 -24.91
CA LYS A 236 2.72 10.60 -24.84
C LYS A 236 2.15 10.44 -23.44
N ILE A 237 0.97 9.82 -23.37
CA ILE A 237 0.31 9.51 -22.11
C ILE A 237 0.07 8.00 -22.03
N SER A 238 0.47 7.39 -20.92
CA SER A 238 0.27 5.96 -20.66
C SER A 238 -0.59 5.74 -19.41
N ILE A 239 -1.75 5.11 -19.57
CA ILE A 239 -2.68 4.81 -18.47
C ILE A 239 -2.91 3.31 -18.43
N ILE A 240 -2.53 2.69 -17.32
CA ILE A 240 -2.60 1.24 -17.14
C ILE A 240 -3.34 0.94 -15.84
N GLY A 241 -4.45 0.19 -15.90
CA GLY A 241 -5.14 -0.15 -14.66
C GLY A 241 -6.53 -0.71 -14.83
N GLY A 242 -7.37 -0.50 -13.83
CA GLY A 242 -8.74 -1.00 -13.79
C GLY A 242 -9.57 -0.32 -12.70
N PRO A 243 -10.84 -0.65 -12.60
CA PRO A 243 -11.58 -1.67 -13.36
C PRO A 243 -11.86 -1.26 -14.82
N GLU A 244 -12.20 -2.24 -15.66
CA GLU A 244 -12.48 -2.05 -17.09
C GLU A 244 -13.51 -0.94 -17.35
N LYS A 245 -14.54 -0.82 -16.52
CA LYS A 245 -15.52 0.26 -16.61
C LYS A 245 -14.85 1.65 -16.61
N LYS A 246 -13.87 1.87 -15.73
CA LYS A 246 -13.13 3.14 -15.63
C LYS A 246 -12.21 3.38 -16.82
N ILE A 247 -11.61 2.31 -17.33
CA ILE A 247 -10.82 2.36 -18.56
C ILE A 247 -11.72 2.77 -19.75
N ASN A 248 -12.91 2.18 -19.87
CA ASN A 248 -13.86 2.52 -20.93
C ASN A 248 -14.37 3.97 -20.83
N GLU A 249 -14.54 4.54 -19.63
CA GLU A 249 -14.86 5.96 -19.42
C GLU A 249 -13.75 6.86 -20.01
N ILE A 250 -12.48 6.50 -19.79
CA ILE A 250 -11.33 7.24 -20.35
C ILE A 250 -11.30 7.09 -21.88
N VAL A 251 -11.37 5.87 -22.42
CA VAL A 251 -11.34 5.61 -23.87
C VAL A 251 -12.46 6.36 -24.58
N THR A 252 -13.66 6.40 -24.02
CA THR A 252 -14.78 7.17 -24.57
C THR A 252 -14.44 8.65 -24.64
N PHE A 253 -13.91 9.21 -23.53
CA PHE A 253 -13.50 10.62 -23.51
C PHE A 253 -12.42 10.93 -24.57
N LEU A 254 -11.43 10.08 -24.74
CA LEU A 254 -10.36 10.26 -25.72
C LEU A 254 -10.92 10.30 -27.15
N ARG A 255 -11.82 9.37 -27.48
CA ARG A 255 -12.49 9.28 -28.78
C ARG A 255 -13.34 10.53 -29.07
N ASP A 256 -14.14 10.94 -28.10
CA ASP A 256 -15.03 12.10 -28.24
C ASP A 256 -14.25 13.41 -28.46
N ASN A 257 -12.99 13.46 -28.09
CA ASN A 257 -12.09 14.61 -28.24
C ASN A 257 -11.03 14.43 -29.32
N ASN A 258 -11.02 13.30 -30.07
CA ASN A 258 -10.06 12.98 -31.14
C ASN A 258 -8.58 13.06 -30.71
N ILE A 259 -8.24 12.53 -29.52
CA ILE A 259 -6.89 12.57 -28.95
C ILE A 259 -6.31 11.19 -28.65
N GLU A 260 -6.90 10.12 -29.19
CA GLU A 260 -6.50 8.73 -28.91
C GLU A 260 -5.04 8.46 -29.28
N GLU A 261 -4.52 9.08 -30.35
CA GLU A 261 -3.15 8.85 -30.83
C GLU A 261 -2.05 9.25 -29.83
N SER A 262 -2.35 10.18 -28.92
CA SER A 262 -1.43 10.60 -27.86
C SER A 262 -1.47 9.67 -26.63
N PHE A 263 -2.44 8.73 -26.57
CA PHE A 263 -2.69 7.91 -25.39
C PHE A 263 -2.48 6.43 -25.66
N MET A 264 -1.77 5.78 -24.76
CA MET A 264 -1.75 4.32 -24.59
C MET A 264 -2.56 3.96 -23.35
N VAL A 265 -3.71 3.31 -23.54
CA VAL A 265 -4.60 2.90 -22.46
C VAL A 265 -4.71 1.39 -22.44
N SER A 266 -4.45 0.77 -21.29
CA SER A 266 -4.59 -0.67 -21.14
C SER A 266 -5.21 -1.07 -19.79
N ASN A 267 -5.81 -2.27 -19.78
CA ASN A 267 -6.37 -2.88 -18.59
C ASN A 267 -5.28 -3.28 -17.58
N TYR A 268 -5.73 -3.82 -16.45
CA TYR A 268 -4.87 -4.34 -15.38
C TYR A 268 -3.82 -5.33 -15.92
N ILE A 269 -2.60 -5.19 -15.45
CA ILE A 269 -1.47 -6.08 -15.76
C ILE A 269 -0.96 -6.77 -14.49
N ASP A 270 -0.24 -7.89 -14.65
CA ASP A 270 0.44 -8.57 -13.55
C ASP A 270 1.42 -7.60 -12.85
N HIS A 271 1.41 -7.58 -11.53
CA HIS A 271 2.27 -6.70 -10.72
C HIS A 271 3.77 -6.87 -11.04
N LYS A 272 4.20 -8.05 -11.45
CA LYS A 272 5.59 -8.30 -11.86
C LYS A 272 6.00 -7.58 -13.14
N LEU A 273 5.04 -7.21 -13.98
CA LEU A 273 5.28 -6.44 -15.20
C LEU A 273 5.25 -4.93 -14.96
N VAL A 274 4.69 -4.48 -13.83
CA VAL A 274 4.55 -3.07 -13.51
C VAL A 274 5.88 -2.30 -13.62
N PRO A 275 7.03 -2.80 -13.13
CA PRO A 275 8.30 -2.10 -13.26
C PRO A 275 8.71 -1.83 -14.72
N ASN A 276 8.46 -2.78 -15.63
CA ASN A 276 8.81 -2.64 -17.04
C ASN A 276 8.00 -1.53 -17.72
N TYR A 277 6.73 -1.39 -17.34
CA TYR A 277 5.89 -0.30 -17.86
C TYR A 277 6.25 1.05 -17.21
N MET A 278 6.50 1.06 -15.89
CA MET A 278 6.92 2.30 -15.20
C MET A 278 8.20 2.86 -15.75
N GLN A 279 9.15 2.01 -16.11
CA GLN A 279 10.43 2.45 -16.70
C GLN A 279 10.27 3.25 -18.01
N ASN A 280 9.11 3.19 -18.67
CA ASN A 280 8.81 4.00 -19.84
C ASN A 280 8.22 5.39 -19.50
N PHE A 281 8.01 5.70 -18.22
CA PHE A 281 7.50 7.01 -17.79
C PHE A 281 8.63 7.98 -17.52
N ASP A 282 8.48 9.22 -17.97
CA ASP A 282 9.35 10.34 -17.63
C ASP A 282 8.76 11.20 -16.50
N ILE A 283 7.43 11.16 -16.36
CA ILE A 283 6.68 11.82 -15.31
C ILE A 283 5.57 10.87 -14.85
N GLY A 284 5.48 10.60 -13.55
CA GLY A 284 4.39 9.85 -12.95
C GLY A 284 3.31 10.76 -12.37
N ILE A 285 2.03 10.49 -12.61
CA ILE A 285 0.94 11.27 -11.99
C ILE A 285 0.22 10.48 -10.89
N VAL A 286 -0.11 11.18 -9.78
CA VAL A 286 -0.88 10.64 -8.65
C VAL A 286 -1.99 11.65 -8.30
N PRO A 287 -3.04 11.74 -9.14
CA PRO A 287 -4.05 12.80 -9.08
C PRO A 287 -5.20 12.46 -8.11
N TYR A 288 -4.86 11.92 -6.94
CA TYR A 288 -5.87 11.43 -6.01
C TYR A 288 -6.74 12.58 -5.47
N PRO A 289 -8.07 12.38 -5.40
CA PRO A 289 -9.00 13.38 -4.88
C PRO A 289 -8.92 13.48 -3.37
N LYS A 290 -9.49 14.55 -2.82
CA LYS A 290 -9.62 14.74 -1.38
C LYS A 290 -10.63 13.75 -0.79
N ASP A 291 -10.11 12.70 -0.20
CA ASP A 291 -10.85 11.69 0.56
C ASP A 291 -10.18 11.53 1.93
N LYS A 292 -10.96 11.46 2.98
CA LYS A 292 -10.45 11.40 4.37
C LYS A 292 -9.47 10.25 4.60
N HIS A 293 -9.74 9.08 4.02
CA HIS A 293 -8.85 7.92 4.19
C HIS A 293 -7.56 8.11 3.41
N ILE A 294 -7.65 8.57 2.16
CA ILE A 294 -6.48 8.80 1.30
C ILE A 294 -5.60 9.90 1.92
N GLU A 295 -6.20 11.00 2.33
CA GLU A 295 -5.49 12.17 2.86
C GLU A 295 -4.76 11.90 4.17
N LEU A 296 -5.40 11.15 5.10
CA LEU A 296 -4.93 11.07 6.49
C LEU A 296 -4.31 9.71 6.86
N TYR A 297 -4.66 8.64 6.15
CA TYR A 297 -4.31 7.28 6.57
C TYR A 297 -3.67 6.43 5.46
N SER A 298 -3.60 6.94 4.24
CA SER A 298 -3.00 6.20 3.13
C SER A 298 -1.49 6.46 3.06
N SER A 299 -0.75 5.42 2.74
CA SER A 299 0.65 5.48 2.34
C SER A 299 0.74 4.80 0.96
N PRO A 300 0.54 5.55 -0.14
CA PRO A 300 0.29 4.99 -1.46
C PRO A 300 1.55 4.35 -2.06
N LEU A 301 1.53 3.01 -2.21
CA LEU A 301 2.66 2.23 -2.75
C LEU A 301 3.19 2.77 -4.08
N LYS A 302 2.30 3.30 -4.91
CA LYS A 302 2.64 3.86 -6.22
C LYS A 302 3.68 4.98 -6.18
N ILE A 303 3.63 5.83 -5.16
CA ILE A 303 4.63 6.91 -5.00
C ILE A 303 6.00 6.31 -4.74
N PHE A 304 6.10 5.27 -3.92
CA PHE A 304 7.38 4.61 -3.65
C PHE A 304 7.90 3.85 -4.86
N GLU A 305 7.02 3.21 -5.64
CA GLU A 305 7.36 2.48 -6.86
C GLU A 305 7.89 3.44 -7.94
N LEU A 306 7.21 4.56 -8.18
CA LEU A 306 7.67 5.63 -9.09
C LEU A 306 9.02 6.22 -8.63
N ALA A 307 9.13 6.54 -7.34
CA ALA A 307 10.37 7.07 -6.76
C ALA A 307 11.55 6.11 -6.89
N ALA A 308 11.33 4.79 -6.71
CA ALA A 308 12.36 3.77 -6.87
C ALA A 308 12.81 3.64 -8.34
N CYS A 309 11.91 3.87 -9.29
CA CYS A 309 12.25 3.97 -10.71
C CYS A 309 12.91 5.31 -11.07
N GLY A 310 13.06 6.23 -10.12
CA GLY A 310 13.63 7.56 -10.36
C GLY A 310 12.75 8.43 -11.24
N ILE A 311 11.42 8.25 -11.19
CA ILE A 311 10.47 9.00 -11.98
C ILE A 311 9.99 10.21 -11.16
N PRO A 312 10.13 11.45 -11.66
CA PRO A 312 9.50 12.64 -11.09
C PRO A 312 7.99 12.46 -10.95
N ILE A 313 7.43 12.86 -9.82
CA ILE A 313 6.03 12.59 -9.50
C ILE A 313 5.26 13.91 -9.41
N LEU A 314 4.15 14.03 -10.14
CA LEU A 314 3.17 15.09 -9.95
C LEU A 314 2.00 14.55 -9.13
N ALA A 315 1.84 15.05 -7.90
CA ALA A 315 0.83 14.57 -6.98
C ALA A 315 -0.02 15.69 -6.38
N SER A 316 -1.26 15.39 -6.04
CA SER A 316 -2.18 16.32 -5.37
C SER A 316 -1.70 16.69 -3.96
N ASN A 317 -2.09 17.87 -3.44
CA ASN A 317 -1.72 18.42 -2.14
C ASN A 317 -2.39 17.73 -0.93
N LEU A 318 -2.54 16.41 -1.01
CA LEU A 318 -3.00 15.62 0.15
C LEU A 318 -1.91 15.53 1.20
N LYS A 319 -2.26 15.58 2.48
CA LYS A 319 -1.30 15.47 3.59
C LYS A 319 -0.40 14.24 3.47
N SER A 320 -0.95 13.11 3.07
CA SER A 320 -0.18 11.87 2.84
C SER A 320 0.86 11.99 1.73
N HIS A 321 0.63 12.80 0.69
CA HIS A 321 1.60 13.04 -0.39
C HIS A 321 2.67 14.04 0.05
N VAL A 322 2.27 15.10 0.74
CA VAL A 322 3.19 16.10 1.32
C VAL A 322 4.14 15.44 2.32
N GLU A 323 3.65 14.56 3.19
CA GLU A 323 4.48 13.78 4.12
C GLU A 323 5.60 12.99 3.38
N LEU A 324 5.30 12.42 2.20
CA LEU A 324 6.27 11.68 1.40
C LEU A 324 7.26 12.59 0.68
N GLU A 325 6.80 13.77 0.25
CA GLU A 325 7.70 14.80 -0.30
C GLU A 325 8.70 15.28 0.76
N GLU A 326 8.24 15.53 2.00
CA GLU A 326 9.09 15.89 3.15
C GLU A 326 10.10 14.79 3.52
N LEU A 327 9.82 13.52 3.23
CA LEU A 327 10.77 12.41 3.39
C LEU A 327 11.84 12.37 2.30
N GLY A 328 11.81 13.32 1.37
CA GLY A 328 12.81 13.48 0.32
C GLY A 328 12.50 12.70 -0.96
N LEU A 329 11.25 12.32 -1.20
CA LEU A 329 10.86 11.81 -2.51
C LEU A 329 10.67 12.96 -3.50
N GLY A 330 10.99 12.73 -4.77
CA GLY A 330 10.94 13.71 -5.85
C GLY A 330 9.51 13.95 -6.33
N ILE A 331 8.73 14.62 -5.51
CA ILE A 331 7.32 14.92 -5.74
C ILE A 331 7.16 16.42 -5.95
N GLN A 332 6.50 16.79 -7.04
CA GLN A 332 5.97 18.15 -7.22
C GLN A 332 4.49 18.11 -6.83
N ILE A 333 4.12 18.95 -5.86
CA ILE A 333 2.76 19.01 -5.33
C ILE A 333 1.96 20.06 -6.07
N TYR A 334 0.74 19.70 -6.51
CA TYR A 334 -0.23 20.65 -7.08
C TYR A 334 -1.46 20.81 -6.19
N ASP A 335 -2.10 21.98 -6.24
CA ASP A 335 -3.28 22.30 -5.45
C ASP A 335 -4.56 21.74 -6.08
N LEU A 336 -5.28 20.86 -5.35
CA LEU A 336 -6.56 20.32 -5.79
C LEU A 336 -7.68 21.36 -5.92
N GLU A 337 -7.58 22.46 -5.20
CA GLU A 337 -8.59 23.52 -5.23
C GLU A 337 -8.36 24.48 -6.41
N ASN A 338 -7.19 24.38 -7.07
CA ASN A 338 -6.86 25.14 -8.27
C ASN A 338 -6.54 24.20 -9.45
N PRO A 339 -7.51 23.87 -10.33
CA PRO A 339 -7.28 22.98 -11.48
C PRO A 339 -6.15 23.42 -12.40
N ASP A 340 -5.93 24.73 -12.54
CA ASP A 340 -4.88 25.27 -13.40
C ASP A 340 -3.48 24.95 -12.84
N ASP A 341 -3.34 24.76 -11.54
CA ASP A 341 -2.05 24.43 -10.93
C ASP A 341 -1.52 23.05 -11.38
N PHE A 342 -2.41 22.06 -11.61
CA PHE A 342 -2.02 20.80 -12.23
C PHE A 342 -1.41 21.02 -13.62
N ILE A 343 -2.06 21.83 -14.44
CA ILE A 343 -1.64 22.15 -15.82
C ILE A 343 -0.28 22.87 -15.79
N ILE A 344 -0.16 23.91 -14.94
CA ILE A 344 1.08 24.68 -14.77
C ILE A 344 2.24 23.77 -14.35
N LYS A 345 2.04 22.94 -13.32
CA LYS A 345 3.07 22.04 -12.79
C LYS A 345 3.45 20.92 -13.76
N LEU A 346 2.48 20.37 -14.49
CA LEU A 346 2.78 19.38 -15.53
C LEU A 346 3.55 20.01 -16.68
N ASN A 347 3.17 21.19 -17.13
CA ASN A 347 3.89 21.94 -18.18
C ASN A 347 5.33 22.25 -17.74
N GLU A 348 5.54 22.68 -16.50
CA GLU A 348 6.87 22.89 -15.93
C GLU A 348 7.72 21.62 -15.99
N LEU A 349 7.16 20.47 -15.58
CA LEU A 349 7.84 19.18 -15.66
C LEU A 349 8.14 18.74 -17.10
N LEU A 350 7.24 19.01 -18.05
CA LEU A 350 7.46 18.68 -19.47
C LEU A 350 8.58 19.50 -20.08
N LEU A 351 8.67 20.80 -19.79
CA LEU A 351 9.62 21.71 -20.42
C LEU A 351 10.98 21.80 -19.69
N ASN A 352 11.04 21.46 -18.40
CA ASN A 352 12.24 21.67 -17.59
C ASN A 352 12.92 20.32 -17.23
N GLU A 353 13.94 19.97 -18.01
CA GLU A 353 14.74 18.74 -17.79
C GLU A 353 15.52 18.80 -16.47
N ASP A 354 16.08 19.95 -16.11
CA ASP A 354 16.85 20.11 -14.87
C ASP A 354 15.97 19.84 -13.63
N LEU A 355 14.72 20.31 -13.67
CA LEU A 355 13.76 20.02 -12.62
C LEU A 355 13.47 18.53 -12.53
N ARG A 356 13.22 17.84 -13.65
CA ARG A 356 13.02 16.40 -13.67
C ARG A 356 14.23 15.65 -13.10
N ASN A 357 15.44 16.04 -13.50
CA ASN A 357 16.67 15.43 -12.99
C ASN A 357 16.85 15.66 -11.49
N SER A 358 16.58 16.87 -10.99
CA SER A 358 16.64 17.20 -9.55
C SER A 358 15.67 16.34 -8.73
N LEU A 359 14.41 16.21 -9.18
CA LEU A 359 13.40 15.37 -8.52
C LEU A 359 13.77 13.88 -8.58
N ARG A 360 14.32 13.41 -9.70
CA ARG A 360 14.85 12.06 -9.85
C ARG A 360 15.93 11.77 -8.81
N GLU A 361 16.95 12.63 -8.73
CA GLU A 361 18.06 12.48 -7.77
C GLU A 361 17.55 12.51 -6.33
N LYS A 362 16.63 13.43 -6.00
CA LYS A 362 15.99 13.51 -4.69
C LYS A 362 15.36 12.16 -4.29
N SER A 363 14.62 11.51 -5.20
CA SER A 363 14.05 10.19 -4.97
C SER A 363 15.14 9.12 -4.77
N LEU A 364 16.08 9.00 -5.69
CA LEU A 364 17.10 7.93 -5.69
C LEU A 364 18.02 7.99 -4.46
N ASN A 365 18.30 9.19 -3.95
CA ASN A 365 19.11 9.38 -2.74
C ASN A 365 18.40 8.95 -1.46
N ASN A 366 17.07 8.92 -1.45
CA ASN A 366 16.30 8.65 -0.23
C ASN A 366 15.56 7.31 -0.24
N ILE A 367 15.22 6.76 -1.42
CA ILE A 367 14.33 5.60 -1.52
C ILE A 367 14.87 4.32 -0.86
N ASN A 368 16.19 4.14 -0.79
CA ASN A 368 16.80 2.99 -0.14
C ASN A 368 16.50 2.92 1.37
N LYS A 369 16.19 4.04 2.01
CA LYS A 369 15.75 4.09 3.42
C LYS A 369 14.33 3.56 3.59
N LEU A 370 13.56 3.57 2.49
CA LEU A 370 12.17 3.14 2.41
C LEU A 370 12.04 1.78 1.69
N ASP A 371 13.13 1.06 1.46
CA ASP A 371 13.11 -0.34 1.04
C ASP A 371 12.48 -1.22 2.12
N TRP A 372 11.71 -2.24 1.70
CA TRP A 372 11.02 -3.14 2.63
C TRP A 372 11.96 -3.79 3.65
N THR A 373 13.19 -4.15 3.22
CA THR A 373 14.19 -4.79 4.10
C THR A 373 14.70 -3.82 5.17
N SER A 374 15.01 -2.58 4.77
CA SER A 374 15.44 -1.50 5.67
C SER A 374 14.34 -1.14 6.66
N ARG A 375 13.09 -1.06 6.16
CA ARG A 375 11.89 -0.82 6.97
C ARG A 375 11.72 -1.89 8.05
N THR A 376 11.80 -3.16 7.68
CA THR A 376 11.66 -4.27 8.62
C THR A 376 12.82 -4.32 9.63
N LYS A 377 14.04 -3.97 9.22
CA LYS A 377 15.18 -3.82 10.15
C LYS A 377 14.90 -2.78 11.23
N THR A 378 14.29 -1.64 10.86
CA THR A 378 13.87 -0.60 11.82
C THR A 378 12.80 -1.13 12.79
N ILE A 379 11.80 -1.86 12.30
CA ILE A 379 10.78 -2.49 13.15
C ILE A 379 11.43 -3.46 14.14
N LEU A 380 12.30 -4.35 13.66
CA LEU A 380 12.97 -5.35 14.50
C LEU A 380 13.86 -4.72 15.58
N SER A 381 14.55 -3.61 15.29
CA SER A 381 15.34 -2.89 16.30
C SER A 381 14.46 -2.31 17.41
N SER A 382 13.28 -1.79 17.06
CA SER A 382 12.30 -1.29 18.04
C SER A 382 11.69 -2.41 18.90
N VAL A 383 11.52 -3.62 18.35
CA VAL A 383 11.05 -4.80 19.10
C VAL A 383 12.09 -5.24 20.14
N ARG A 384 13.37 -5.27 19.80
CA ARG A 384 14.46 -5.69 20.71
C ARG A 384 14.66 -4.73 21.88
N SER A 385 14.46 -3.44 21.68
CA SER A 385 14.59 -2.42 22.73
C SER A 385 13.49 -2.51 23.80
N SER A 386 12.34 -3.10 23.47
CA SER A 386 11.21 -3.26 24.41
C SER A 386 11.32 -4.49 25.33
N THR A 387 12.32 -5.35 25.13
CA THR A 387 12.56 -6.59 25.90
C THR A 387 13.71 -6.49 26.90
N GLY A 388 14.35 -5.33 26.99
CA GLY A 388 15.43 -5.03 27.95
C GLY A 388 14.94 -4.63 29.35
#